data_cc7e32067fcbfd25ad5237178235dc84
#
_entry.id   cc7e32067fcbfd25ad5237178235dc84
#
_cell.length_a   1.000
_cell.length_b   1.000
_cell.length_c   1.000
_cell.angle_alpha   90.00
_cell.angle_beta   90.00
_cell.angle_gamma   90.00
#
_symmetry.space_group_name_H-M   'P 1'
#
loop_
_entity.id
_entity.type
_entity.pdbx_description
1 polymer ?
#
loop_
_entity_poly.entity_id
_entity_poly.type
_entity_poly.pdbx_seq_one_letter_code
_entity_poly.pdbx_strand_id
1 'polypeptide(L)'
;MEIDRIKFVGGKKASEIIGVHQRTLYLWEKKGLIETIRTTGGKRLYNVEKYLKEKICNDENKEKNIILCDDLDKLDKEKEKLNICYVRVSSNGQKDDLERQKNMMVKLYPNHKIIEDIGSGLNLNKRGINKIINLAIEGKINELIVAYKDRLTRFGFELIEELIQKYSKGKIVILNEKEQIEPEEELVKDVMSILNVYVAKMNGLRKYNIVNKQTKK
;
A
#
# COMPACT_ATOMS: atom_id res chain seq x y z
N MET A 1 -34.58 26.49 12.22
CA MET A 1 -34.32 26.43 13.68
C MET A 1 -34.54 25.01 14.22
N GLU A 2 -33.85 23.96 13.70
CA GLU A 2 -34.09 22.56 14.14
C GLU A 2 -32.85 21.64 14.06
N ILE A 3 -31.63 22.20 13.91
CA ILE A 3 -30.39 21.41 13.74
C ILE A 3 -29.59 21.26 15.05
N ASP A 4 -29.98 21.93 16.14
CA ASP A 4 -29.16 22.00 17.37
C ASP A 4 -29.40 20.87 18.41
N ARG A 5 -30.19 19.82 18.11
CA ARG A 5 -30.57 18.82 19.12
C ARG A 5 -29.86 17.46 19.06
N ILE A 6 -28.90 17.22 18.17
CA ILE A 6 -28.23 15.90 18.05
C ILE A 6 -26.71 16.00 18.26
N LYS A 7 -26.25 16.86 19.14
CA LYS A 7 -24.81 16.94 19.44
C LYS A 7 -24.28 15.68 20.14
N PHE A 8 -25.03 15.16 21.10
CA PHE A 8 -24.58 14.03 21.91
C PHE A 8 -25.61 12.88 21.89
N VAL A 9 -25.16 11.70 21.50
CA VAL A 9 -26.02 10.51 21.39
C VAL A 9 -25.47 9.35 22.22
N GLY A 10 -26.36 8.47 22.68
CA GLY A 10 -25.99 7.28 23.43
C GLY A 10 -25.14 6.31 22.61
N GLY A 11 -24.35 5.46 23.29
CA GLY A 11 -23.37 4.57 22.67
C GLY A 11 -23.92 3.67 21.56
N LYS A 12 -25.16 3.14 21.69
CA LYS A 12 -25.79 2.33 20.66
C LYS A 12 -26.04 3.15 19.38
N LYS A 13 -26.67 4.31 19.53
CA LYS A 13 -26.97 5.20 18.40
C LYS A 13 -25.70 5.80 17.77
N ALA A 14 -24.69 6.14 18.57
CA ALA A 14 -23.37 6.57 18.08
C ALA A 14 -22.67 5.47 17.29
N SER A 15 -22.74 4.23 17.75
CA SER A 15 -22.21 3.03 17.08
C SER A 15 -22.84 2.81 15.69
N GLU A 16 -24.16 2.97 15.59
CA GLU A 16 -24.90 2.84 14.34
C GLU A 16 -24.56 3.97 13.35
N ILE A 17 -24.48 5.23 13.82
CA ILE A 17 -24.20 6.39 12.96
C ILE A 17 -22.75 6.38 12.44
N ILE A 18 -21.78 6.03 13.30
CA ILE A 18 -20.35 6.04 12.93
C ILE A 18 -19.93 4.73 12.22
N GLY A 19 -20.74 3.66 12.33
CA GLY A 19 -20.43 2.35 11.74
C GLY A 19 -19.35 1.56 12.49
N VAL A 20 -19.22 1.74 13.81
CA VAL A 20 -18.21 1.06 14.63
C VAL A 20 -18.85 0.40 15.87
N HIS A 21 -18.24 -0.65 16.39
CA HIS A 21 -18.74 -1.32 17.58
C HIS A 21 -18.62 -0.41 18.83
N GLN A 22 -19.57 -0.51 19.79
CA GLN A 22 -19.59 0.32 21.01
C GLN A 22 -18.28 0.23 21.83
N ARG A 23 -17.60 -0.91 21.83
CA ARG A 23 -16.28 -1.09 22.47
C ARG A 23 -15.21 -0.18 21.86
N THR A 24 -15.30 0.07 20.55
CA THR A 24 -14.41 0.98 19.83
C THR A 24 -14.63 2.41 20.28
N LEU A 25 -15.88 2.85 20.44
CA LEU A 25 -16.21 4.19 20.96
C LEU A 25 -15.66 4.41 22.37
N TYR A 26 -15.72 3.39 23.22
CA TYR A 26 -15.13 3.43 24.55
C TYR A 26 -13.59 3.57 24.50
N LEU A 27 -12.92 2.86 23.61
CA LEU A 27 -11.47 2.99 23.42
C LEU A 27 -11.09 4.37 22.87
N TRP A 28 -11.93 4.94 22.00
CA TRP A 28 -11.73 6.29 21.45
C TRP A 28 -11.93 7.38 22.51
N GLU A 29 -12.91 7.21 23.42
CA GLU A 29 -13.05 8.07 24.61
C GLU A 29 -11.74 8.09 25.41
N LYS A 30 -11.20 6.89 25.74
CA LYS A 30 -9.93 6.78 26.49
C LYS A 30 -8.73 7.41 25.78
N LYS A 31 -8.72 7.40 24.46
CA LYS A 31 -7.66 8.00 23.62
C LYS A 31 -7.90 9.47 23.28
N GLY A 32 -9.00 10.07 23.76
CA GLY A 32 -9.35 11.45 23.44
C GLY A 32 -9.75 11.70 21.98
N LEU A 33 -10.08 10.66 21.22
CA LEU A 33 -10.42 10.73 19.79
C LEU A 33 -11.88 11.10 19.54
N ILE A 34 -12.75 11.03 20.56
CA ILE A 34 -14.14 11.42 20.49
C ILE A 34 -14.54 12.09 21.79
N GLU A 35 -15.21 13.24 21.68
CA GLU A 35 -15.69 13.98 22.82
C GLU A 35 -16.91 13.29 23.45
N THR A 36 -16.93 13.18 24.78
CA THR A 36 -17.99 12.51 25.51
C THR A 36 -18.43 13.31 26.72
N ILE A 37 -19.71 13.22 27.05
CA ILE A 37 -20.28 13.70 28.31
C ILE A 37 -20.96 12.54 29.04
N ARG A 38 -21.12 12.69 30.35
CA ARG A 38 -21.86 11.72 31.17
C ARG A 38 -23.15 12.36 31.69
N THR A 39 -24.24 11.61 31.57
CA THR A 39 -25.50 11.99 32.21
C THR A 39 -25.37 11.87 33.74
N THR A 40 -26.29 12.47 34.49
CA THR A 40 -26.39 12.33 35.95
C THR A 40 -26.51 10.87 36.41
N GLY A 41 -27.06 9.99 35.55
CA GLY A 41 -27.10 8.53 35.78
C GLY A 41 -25.87 7.75 35.27
N GLY A 42 -24.75 8.41 34.97
CA GLY A 42 -23.47 7.78 34.56
C GLY A 42 -23.41 7.26 33.13
N LYS A 43 -24.48 7.38 32.32
CA LYS A 43 -24.48 6.95 30.91
C LYS A 43 -23.60 7.86 30.06
N ARG A 44 -22.82 7.27 29.15
CA ARG A 44 -21.97 8.00 28.19
C ARG A 44 -22.78 8.47 27.02
N LEU A 45 -22.58 9.72 26.62
CA LEU A 45 -23.07 10.29 25.37
C LEU A 45 -21.85 10.77 24.57
N TYR A 46 -21.87 10.52 23.26
CA TYR A 46 -20.79 10.76 22.33
C TYR A 46 -21.15 11.91 21.39
N ASN A 47 -20.24 12.87 21.19
CA ASN A 47 -20.40 13.97 20.23
C ASN A 47 -20.10 13.47 18.81
N VAL A 48 -21.11 12.86 18.19
CA VAL A 48 -20.99 12.30 16.84
C VAL A 48 -20.82 13.39 15.79
N GLU A 49 -21.50 14.51 15.95
CA GLU A 49 -21.45 15.62 15.00
C GLU A 49 -20.04 16.20 14.89
N LYS A 50 -19.40 16.50 16.03
CA LYS A 50 -18.02 17.01 16.07
C LYS A 50 -17.04 16.02 15.45
N TYR A 51 -17.16 14.73 15.80
CA TYR A 51 -16.32 13.66 15.25
C TYR A 51 -16.44 13.55 13.74
N LEU A 52 -17.67 13.61 13.20
CA LEU A 52 -17.90 13.53 11.75
C LEU A 52 -17.39 14.81 11.05
N LYS A 53 -17.60 15.99 11.63
CA LYS A 53 -17.05 17.25 11.09
C LYS A 53 -15.53 17.23 11.06
N GLU A 54 -14.87 16.82 12.13
CA GLU A 54 -13.40 16.71 12.18
C GLU A 54 -12.88 15.66 11.19
N LYS A 55 -13.61 14.56 10.97
CA LYS A 55 -13.28 13.56 9.95
C LYS A 55 -13.50 14.10 8.55
N ILE A 56 -14.63 14.75 8.29
CA ILE A 56 -14.93 15.37 6.99
C ILE A 56 -13.91 16.48 6.69
N CYS A 57 -13.54 17.33 7.65
CA CYS A 57 -12.48 18.32 7.46
C CYS A 57 -11.09 17.69 7.25
N ASN A 58 -10.82 16.51 7.84
CA ASN A 58 -9.59 15.75 7.59
C ASN A 58 -9.66 14.95 6.28
N ASP A 59 -10.85 14.50 5.88
CA ASP A 59 -11.11 13.83 4.62
C ASP A 59 -11.27 14.85 3.47
N GLU A 60 -11.84 16.04 3.72
CA GLU A 60 -11.83 17.16 2.74
C GLU A 60 -10.41 17.66 2.44
N ASN A 61 -9.49 17.56 3.40
CA ASN A 61 -8.06 17.73 3.12
C ASN A 61 -7.44 16.52 2.40
N LYS A 62 -8.10 15.34 2.37
CA LYS A 62 -7.74 14.20 1.52
C LYS A 62 -8.52 14.20 0.20
N GLU A 63 -9.79 14.64 0.19
CA GLU A 63 -10.62 14.71 -1.02
C GLU A 63 -10.37 15.96 -1.85
N LYS A 64 -9.81 17.04 -1.28
CA LYS A 64 -9.20 18.12 -2.11
C LYS A 64 -8.02 17.63 -2.96
N ASN A 65 -7.60 16.38 -2.80
CA ASN A 65 -6.70 15.69 -3.72
C ASN A 65 -7.44 14.86 -4.81
N ILE A 66 -8.79 14.83 -4.82
CA ILE A 66 -9.61 14.33 -5.92
C ILE A 66 -10.24 15.55 -6.63
N ILE A 67 -9.41 16.46 -7.07
CA ILE A 67 -9.82 17.49 -8.02
C ILE A 67 -9.85 16.84 -9.40
N LEU A 68 -11.02 16.93 -10.01
CA LEU A 68 -11.30 16.63 -11.41
C LEU A 68 -10.10 16.96 -12.30
N CYS A 69 -9.78 16.03 -13.19
CA CYS A 69 -8.58 16.00 -14.04
C CYS A 69 -8.33 17.23 -14.94
N ASP A 70 -9.12 18.28 -14.85
CA ASP A 70 -9.02 19.44 -15.76
C ASP A 70 -8.38 20.70 -15.14
N ASP A 71 -8.14 20.74 -13.80
CA ASP A 71 -7.55 21.90 -13.14
C ASP A 71 -6.16 21.66 -12.50
N LEU A 72 -5.50 20.54 -12.85
CA LEU A 72 -4.21 20.15 -12.26
C LEU A 72 -2.99 20.96 -12.75
N ASP A 73 -3.17 21.85 -13.70
CA ASP A 73 -2.05 22.63 -14.26
C ASP A 73 -1.68 23.89 -13.46
N LYS A 74 -2.36 24.18 -12.34
CA LYS A 74 -2.17 25.47 -11.62
C LYS A 74 -1.77 25.40 -10.14
N LEU A 75 -1.51 24.22 -9.55
CA LEU A 75 -1.03 24.08 -8.17
C LEU A 75 0.22 23.20 -8.06
N ASP A 76 1.21 23.45 -8.89
CA ASP A 76 2.59 23.01 -8.65
C ASP A 76 3.20 23.82 -7.50
N LYS A 77 2.75 23.54 -6.26
CA LYS A 77 3.68 23.65 -5.13
C LYS A 77 4.65 22.49 -5.33
N GLU A 78 5.89 22.82 -5.66
CA GLU A 78 7.01 21.89 -5.84
C GLU A 78 7.06 20.91 -4.66
N LYS A 79 6.37 19.78 -4.80
CA LYS A 79 6.60 18.63 -3.93
C LYS A 79 8.00 18.16 -4.28
N GLU A 80 8.90 18.21 -3.34
CA GLU A 80 10.29 17.76 -3.51
C GLU A 80 10.26 16.32 -4.02
N LYS A 81 10.50 16.14 -5.33
CA LYS A 81 10.46 14.83 -5.99
C LYS A 81 11.75 14.09 -5.70
N LEU A 82 11.63 12.80 -5.50
CA LEU A 82 12.74 11.92 -5.15
C LEU A 82 13.27 11.20 -6.39
N ASN A 83 14.58 11.12 -6.47
CA ASN A 83 15.29 10.23 -7.36
C ASN A 83 15.60 8.93 -6.60
N ILE A 84 15.23 7.79 -7.17
CA ILE A 84 15.26 6.49 -6.49
C ILE A 84 16.01 5.47 -7.34
N CYS A 85 16.88 4.68 -6.73
CA CYS A 85 17.42 3.46 -7.30
C CYS A 85 16.75 2.26 -6.60
N TYR A 86 16.26 1.30 -7.37
CA TYR A 86 15.69 0.08 -6.83
C TYR A 86 16.60 -1.12 -7.16
N VAL A 87 16.87 -1.92 -6.14
CA VAL A 87 17.67 -3.15 -6.23
C VAL A 87 16.94 -4.32 -5.59
N ARG A 88 17.12 -5.53 -6.15
CA ARG A 88 16.45 -6.73 -5.66
C ARG A 88 17.28 -7.99 -5.88
N VAL A 89 17.18 -8.90 -4.92
CA VAL A 89 17.60 -10.30 -5.04
C VAL A 89 16.48 -11.24 -4.66
N SER A 90 16.51 -12.48 -5.18
CA SER A 90 15.41 -13.44 -4.97
C SER A 90 15.41 -14.07 -3.57
N SER A 91 16.56 -14.19 -2.92
CA SER A 91 16.71 -14.88 -1.65
C SER A 91 17.74 -14.24 -0.72
N ASN A 92 17.64 -14.58 0.58
CA ASN A 92 18.61 -14.14 1.58
C ASN A 92 20.04 -14.66 1.34
N GLY A 93 20.19 -15.75 0.58
CA GLY A 93 21.52 -16.28 0.24
C GLY A 93 22.31 -15.39 -0.76
N GLN A 94 21.62 -14.43 -1.39
CA GLN A 94 22.21 -13.52 -2.38
C GLN A 94 22.51 -12.12 -1.82
N LYS A 95 22.75 -12.00 -0.51
CA LYS A 95 23.04 -10.70 0.11
C LYS A 95 24.28 -10.02 -0.46
N ASP A 96 25.30 -10.78 -0.82
CA ASP A 96 26.52 -10.25 -1.43
C ASP A 96 26.24 -9.64 -2.82
N ASP A 97 25.31 -10.25 -3.58
CA ASP A 97 24.84 -9.71 -4.85
C ASP A 97 24.04 -8.42 -4.65
N LEU A 98 23.20 -8.39 -3.62
CA LEU A 98 22.45 -7.18 -3.27
C LEU A 98 23.40 -6.02 -2.93
N GLU A 99 24.43 -6.27 -2.12
CA GLU A 99 25.43 -5.25 -1.77
C GLU A 99 26.23 -4.81 -3.01
N ARG A 100 26.56 -5.72 -3.92
CA ARG A 100 27.21 -5.35 -5.21
C ARG A 100 26.31 -4.45 -6.05
N GLN A 101 25.02 -4.75 -6.17
CA GLN A 101 24.05 -3.93 -6.87
C GLN A 101 23.92 -2.55 -6.21
N LYS A 102 23.83 -2.47 -4.88
CA LYS A 102 23.77 -1.20 -4.13
C LYS A 102 25.02 -0.34 -4.39
N ASN A 103 26.20 -0.93 -4.24
CA ASN A 103 27.45 -0.23 -4.44
C ASN A 103 27.61 0.30 -5.89
N MET A 104 27.15 -0.46 -6.87
CA MET A 104 27.08 -0.02 -8.27
C MET A 104 26.15 1.19 -8.42
N MET A 105 24.92 1.11 -7.85
CA MET A 105 23.94 2.20 -7.92
C MET A 105 24.44 3.46 -7.22
N VAL A 106 25.06 3.35 -6.03
CA VAL A 106 25.67 4.49 -5.33
C VAL A 106 26.77 5.17 -6.16
N LYS A 107 27.60 4.40 -6.84
CA LYS A 107 28.66 4.95 -7.69
C LYS A 107 28.12 5.69 -8.91
N LEU A 108 27.08 5.14 -9.55
CA LEU A 108 26.50 5.73 -10.76
C LEU A 108 25.55 6.89 -10.45
N TYR A 109 24.82 6.80 -9.33
CA TYR A 109 23.76 7.72 -8.92
C TYR A 109 23.90 8.13 -7.44
N PRO A 110 24.93 8.90 -7.06
CA PRO A 110 25.24 9.19 -5.65
C PRO A 110 24.11 9.97 -4.93
N ASN A 111 23.30 10.71 -5.67
CA ASN A 111 22.21 11.52 -5.11
C ASN A 111 20.84 10.81 -5.09
N HIS A 112 20.79 9.53 -5.48
CA HIS A 112 19.57 8.77 -5.50
C HIS A 112 19.38 7.97 -4.20
N LYS A 113 18.13 7.90 -3.75
CA LYS A 113 17.76 7.12 -2.58
C LYS A 113 17.61 5.65 -2.95
N ILE A 114 18.35 4.77 -2.29
CA ILE A 114 18.26 3.33 -2.55
C ILE A 114 17.08 2.73 -1.81
N ILE A 115 16.28 1.96 -2.55
CA ILE A 115 15.22 1.09 -2.02
C ILE A 115 15.59 -0.34 -2.42
N GLU A 116 15.58 -1.25 -1.44
CA GLU A 116 15.97 -2.64 -1.63
C GLU A 116 14.86 -3.60 -1.21
N ASP A 117 14.79 -4.75 -1.87
CA ASP A 117 13.92 -5.86 -1.50
C ASP A 117 14.64 -7.20 -1.64
N ILE A 118 14.25 -8.16 -0.80
CA ILE A 118 14.62 -9.56 -0.93
C ILE A 118 13.35 -10.36 -1.18
N GLY A 119 13.29 -11.06 -2.30
CA GLY A 119 12.15 -11.88 -2.68
C GLY A 119 11.95 -11.97 -4.18
N SER A 120 11.10 -12.92 -4.61
CA SER A 120 10.77 -13.16 -6.02
C SER A 120 10.23 -11.93 -6.73
N GLY A 121 10.58 -11.78 -8.01
CA GLY A 121 10.01 -10.76 -8.91
C GLY A 121 8.50 -10.90 -9.15
N LEU A 122 7.92 -12.06 -8.86
CA LEU A 122 6.49 -12.32 -8.94
C LEU A 122 5.69 -11.72 -7.78
N ASN A 123 6.33 -11.53 -6.63
CA ASN A 123 5.68 -10.99 -5.45
C ASN A 123 5.70 -9.46 -5.48
N LEU A 124 4.56 -8.84 -5.74
CA LEU A 124 4.39 -7.39 -5.66
C LEU A 124 4.20 -6.88 -4.22
N ASN A 125 3.89 -7.77 -3.27
CA ASN A 125 3.70 -7.38 -1.88
C ASN A 125 5.02 -7.35 -1.10
N LYS A 126 6.01 -6.61 -1.60
CA LYS A 126 7.29 -6.33 -0.96
C LYS A 126 7.32 -4.92 -0.41
N ARG A 127 8.10 -4.69 0.65
CA ARG A 127 8.17 -3.39 1.33
C ARG A 127 8.67 -2.26 0.40
N GLY A 128 9.69 -2.53 -0.40
CA GLY A 128 10.27 -1.56 -1.33
C GLY A 128 9.32 -1.24 -2.47
N ILE A 129 8.71 -2.25 -3.10
CA ILE A 129 7.71 -2.06 -4.16
C ILE A 129 6.50 -1.27 -3.64
N ASN A 130 5.95 -1.64 -2.48
CA ASN A 130 4.83 -0.91 -1.89
C ASN A 130 5.20 0.55 -1.59
N LYS A 131 6.43 0.81 -1.13
CA LYS A 131 6.93 2.16 -0.91
C LYS A 131 7.02 2.95 -2.22
N ILE A 132 7.52 2.34 -3.30
CA ILE A 132 7.58 2.97 -4.63
C ILE A 132 6.19 3.30 -5.12
N ILE A 133 5.24 2.37 -5.05
CA ILE A 133 3.84 2.58 -5.46
C ILE A 133 3.22 3.74 -4.68
N ASN A 134 3.39 3.79 -3.36
CA ASN A 134 2.86 4.88 -2.54
C ASN A 134 3.48 6.22 -2.91
N LEU A 135 4.81 6.29 -3.09
CA LEU A 135 5.50 7.50 -3.52
C LEU A 135 5.06 7.94 -4.92
N ALA A 136 4.78 6.97 -5.83
CA ALA A 136 4.27 7.26 -7.15
C ALA A 136 2.88 7.93 -7.06
N ILE A 137 1.96 7.35 -6.31
CA ILE A 137 0.60 7.89 -6.11
C ILE A 137 0.62 9.26 -5.41
N GLU A 138 1.56 9.47 -4.47
CA GLU A 138 1.77 10.77 -3.81
C GLU A 138 2.39 11.84 -4.73
N GLY A 139 2.77 11.49 -5.96
CA GLY A 139 3.39 12.43 -6.90
C GLY A 139 4.85 12.77 -6.58
N LYS A 140 5.55 11.93 -5.80
CA LYS A 140 6.88 12.22 -5.23
C LYS A 140 8.05 11.56 -5.98
N ILE A 141 7.83 10.90 -7.11
CA ILE A 141 8.91 10.28 -7.88
C ILE A 141 9.27 11.16 -9.08
N ASN A 142 10.53 11.59 -9.17
CA ASN A 142 11.08 12.21 -10.35
C ASN A 142 11.65 11.14 -11.29
N GLU A 143 12.51 10.28 -10.77
CA GLU A 143 13.18 9.24 -11.54
C GLU A 143 13.32 7.96 -10.70
N LEU A 144 12.99 6.81 -11.30
CA LEU A 144 13.22 5.49 -10.74
C LEU A 144 14.20 4.73 -11.62
N ILE A 145 15.36 4.39 -11.09
CA ILE A 145 16.41 3.66 -11.78
C ILE A 145 16.39 2.19 -11.39
N VAL A 146 16.40 1.31 -12.37
CA VAL A 146 16.50 -0.14 -12.19
C VAL A 146 17.56 -0.71 -13.12
N ALA A 147 18.29 -1.73 -12.68
CA ALA A 147 19.31 -2.35 -13.52
C ALA A 147 18.70 -3.04 -14.74
N TYR A 148 17.61 -3.76 -14.53
CA TYR A 148 16.86 -4.50 -15.55
C TYR A 148 15.36 -4.42 -15.23
N LYS A 149 14.50 -4.57 -16.24
CA LYS A 149 13.05 -4.55 -16.11
C LYS A 149 12.52 -5.58 -15.10
N ASP A 150 13.06 -6.80 -15.12
CA ASP A 150 12.72 -7.90 -14.24
C ASP A 150 13.16 -7.70 -12.77
N ARG A 151 14.13 -6.80 -12.53
CA ARG A 151 14.53 -6.43 -11.16
C ARG A 151 13.42 -5.67 -10.44
N LEU A 152 12.66 -4.85 -11.14
CA LEU A 152 11.50 -4.19 -10.55
C LEU A 152 10.38 -5.20 -10.31
N THR A 153 9.91 -5.83 -11.37
CA THR A 153 8.87 -6.85 -11.32
C THR A 153 8.88 -7.69 -12.60
N ARG A 154 8.48 -8.96 -12.51
CA ARG A 154 8.32 -9.81 -13.68
C ARG A 154 7.01 -9.57 -14.42
N PHE A 155 5.96 -9.21 -13.69
CA PHE A 155 4.64 -8.90 -14.24
C PHE A 155 4.18 -7.55 -13.72
N GLY A 156 3.50 -6.78 -14.58
CA GLY A 156 2.93 -5.49 -14.21
C GLY A 156 3.96 -4.34 -14.17
N PHE A 157 5.07 -4.45 -14.89
CA PHE A 157 6.03 -3.36 -15.04
C PHE A 157 5.33 -2.13 -15.64
N GLU A 158 4.57 -2.33 -16.69
CA GLU A 158 3.83 -1.30 -17.40
C GLU A 158 2.84 -0.57 -16.47
N LEU A 159 2.22 -1.30 -15.52
CA LEU A 159 1.35 -0.71 -14.52
C LEU A 159 2.10 0.25 -13.59
N ILE A 160 3.28 -0.16 -13.11
CA ILE A 160 4.10 0.69 -12.23
C ILE A 160 4.60 1.92 -13.02
N GLU A 161 5.00 1.74 -14.26
CA GLU A 161 5.43 2.81 -15.15
C GLU A 161 4.30 3.82 -15.37
N GLU A 162 3.10 3.34 -15.68
CA GLU A 162 1.92 4.19 -15.85
C GLU A 162 1.56 4.97 -14.59
N LEU A 163 1.64 4.32 -13.41
CA LEU A 163 1.42 5.01 -12.13
C LEU A 163 2.44 6.14 -11.90
N ILE A 164 3.72 5.89 -12.16
CA ILE A 164 4.76 6.91 -12.02
C ILE A 164 4.56 8.05 -13.01
N GLN A 165 4.26 7.75 -14.27
CA GLN A 165 4.03 8.77 -15.30
C GLN A 165 2.77 9.60 -14.97
N LYS A 166 1.66 8.95 -14.62
CA LYS A 166 0.37 9.60 -14.40
C LYS A 166 0.35 10.49 -13.16
N TYR A 167 0.80 9.95 -12.02
CA TYR A 167 0.69 10.66 -10.73
C TYR A 167 1.91 11.48 -10.36
N SER A 168 3.11 11.01 -10.72
CA SER A 168 4.35 11.72 -10.41
C SER A 168 4.90 12.53 -11.58
N LYS A 169 4.40 12.33 -12.81
CA LYS A 169 5.02 12.85 -14.03
C LYS A 169 6.52 12.52 -14.09
N GLY A 170 6.89 11.38 -13.47
CA GLY A 170 8.25 10.86 -13.38
C GLY A 170 8.52 9.84 -14.48
N LYS A 171 9.73 9.30 -14.50
CA LYS A 171 10.14 8.29 -15.47
C LYS A 171 10.85 7.11 -14.80
N ILE A 172 10.81 5.93 -15.46
CA ILE A 172 11.66 4.79 -15.12
C ILE A 172 12.83 4.74 -16.10
N VAL A 173 14.04 4.55 -15.59
CA VAL A 173 15.24 4.37 -16.38
C VAL A 173 15.77 2.95 -16.15
N ILE A 174 15.92 2.20 -17.22
CA ILE A 174 16.49 0.85 -17.22
C ILE A 174 17.92 0.97 -17.71
N LEU A 175 18.89 0.54 -16.89
CA LEU A 175 20.32 0.69 -17.22
C LEU A 175 20.76 -0.25 -18.34
N ASN A 176 20.24 -1.47 -18.34
CA ASN A 176 20.56 -2.47 -19.35
C ASN A 176 19.28 -2.93 -20.02
N GLU A 177 19.01 -2.44 -21.22
CA GLU A 177 17.86 -2.87 -22.03
C GLU A 177 18.04 -4.26 -22.61
N LYS A 178 19.27 -4.70 -22.81
CA LYS A 178 19.56 -6.07 -23.21
C LYS A 178 19.25 -6.98 -22.04
N GLU A 179 18.21 -7.78 -22.19
CA GLU A 179 17.84 -8.82 -21.23
C GLU A 179 19.08 -9.62 -20.85
N GLN A 180 19.60 -9.41 -19.63
CA GLN A 180 20.38 -10.47 -19.03
C GLN A 180 19.38 -11.61 -18.84
N ILE A 181 19.61 -12.70 -19.58
CA ILE A 181 18.96 -13.96 -19.32
C ILE A 181 19.16 -14.23 -17.83
N GLU A 182 18.09 -14.10 -17.05
CA GLU A 182 18.15 -14.49 -15.63
C GLU A 182 18.69 -15.94 -15.57
N PRO A 183 19.45 -16.29 -14.56
CA PRO A 183 19.81 -17.67 -14.35
C PRO A 183 18.52 -18.51 -14.44
N GLU A 184 18.48 -19.47 -15.34
CA GLU A 184 17.33 -20.37 -15.56
C GLU A 184 16.79 -20.90 -14.23
N GLU A 185 17.68 -21.08 -13.26
CA GLU A 185 17.35 -21.47 -11.89
C GLU A 185 16.39 -20.52 -11.17
N GLU A 186 16.48 -19.22 -11.38
CA GLU A 186 15.59 -18.23 -10.71
C GLU A 186 14.18 -18.33 -11.31
N LEU A 187 14.08 -18.45 -12.62
CA LEU A 187 12.83 -18.66 -13.33
C LEU A 187 12.16 -19.97 -12.91
N VAL A 188 12.93 -21.07 -12.86
CA VAL A 188 12.43 -22.39 -12.42
C VAL A 188 11.92 -22.32 -10.98
N LYS A 189 12.64 -21.68 -10.05
CA LYS A 189 12.18 -21.49 -8.66
C LYS A 189 10.87 -20.73 -8.57
N ASP A 190 10.71 -19.71 -9.38
CA ASP A 190 9.47 -18.91 -9.40
C ASP A 190 8.29 -19.72 -9.96
N VAL A 191 8.48 -20.48 -11.05
CA VAL A 191 7.46 -21.38 -11.59
C VAL A 191 7.09 -22.45 -10.58
N MET A 192 8.08 -23.09 -9.93
CA MET A 192 7.83 -24.09 -8.88
C MET A 192 7.06 -23.49 -7.69
N SER A 193 7.31 -22.25 -7.32
CA SER A 193 6.55 -21.56 -6.26
C SER A 193 5.07 -21.43 -6.62
N ILE A 194 4.75 -21.02 -7.85
CA ILE A 194 3.36 -20.94 -8.34
C ILE A 194 2.70 -22.32 -8.34
N LEU A 195 3.39 -23.33 -8.88
CA LEU A 195 2.87 -24.69 -8.92
C LEU A 195 2.59 -25.25 -7.52
N ASN A 196 3.48 -25.03 -6.57
CA ASN A 196 3.30 -25.48 -5.19
C ASN A 196 2.06 -24.85 -4.53
N VAL A 197 1.84 -23.54 -4.73
CA VAL A 197 0.62 -22.86 -4.24
C VAL A 197 -0.64 -23.44 -4.88
N TYR A 198 -0.61 -23.71 -6.18
CA TYR A 198 -1.73 -24.31 -6.90
C TYR A 198 -2.03 -25.75 -6.40
N VAL A 199 -1.01 -26.58 -6.29
CA VAL A 199 -1.13 -27.96 -5.79
C VAL A 199 -1.65 -27.99 -4.35
N ALA A 200 -1.17 -27.10 -3.49
CA ALA A 200 -1.65 -26.98 -2.12
C ALA A 200 -3.15 -26.63 -2.06
N LYS A 201 -3.62 -25.69 -2.90
CA LYS A 201 -5.04 -25.35 -3.02
C LYS A 201 -5.86 -26.54 -3.52
N MET A 202 -5.39 -27.25 -4.53
CA MET A 202 -6.06 -28.45 -5.08
C MET A 202 -6.19 -29.55 -4.03
N ASN A 203 -5.15 -29.80 -3.25
CA ASN A 203 -5.16 -30.81 -2.18
C ASN A 203 -6.09 -30.39 -1.02
N GLY A 204 -6.15 -29.10 -0.68
CA GLY A 204 -7.10 -28.56 0.30
C GLY A 204 -8.55 -28.78 -0.14
N LEU A 205 -8.87 -28.50 -1.39
CA LEU A 205 -10.21 -28.71 -1.95
C LEU A 205 -10.60 -30.21 -2.00
N ARG A 206 -9.65 -31.11 -2.29
CA ARG A 206 -9.89 -32.57 -2.25
C ARG A 206 -10.23 -33.03 -0.84
N LYS A 207 -9.50 -32.61 0.18
CA LYS A 207 -9.80 -32.95 1.59
C LYS A 207 -11.19 -32.47 2.00
N TYR A 208 -11.56 -31.22 1.65
CA TYR A 208 -12.88 -30.66 1.93
C TYR A 208 -14.02 -31.48 1.30
N ASN A 209 -13.86 -31.89 0.05
CA ASN A 209 -14.85 -32.70 -0.68
C ASN A 209 -14.98 -34.12 -0.10
N ILE A 210 -13.93 -34.71 0.45
CA ILE A 210 -13.95 -36.03 1.09
C ILE A 210 -14.74 -35.95 2.41
N VAL A 211 -14.46 -34.95 3.24
CA VAL A 211 -15.15 -34.74 4.53
C VAL A 211 -16.65 -34.54 4.30
N ASN A 212 -17.06 -33.71 3.34
CA ASN A 212 -18.46 -33.46 3.03
C ASN A 212 -19.22 -34.67 2.45
N LYS A 213 -18.52 -35.64 1.84
CA LYS A 213 -19.14 -36.92 1.40
C LYS A 213 -19.36 -37.89 2.56
N GLN A 214 -18.54 -37.83 3.60
CA GLN A 214 -18.68 -38.71 4.77
C GLN A 214 -19.75 -38.21 5.77
N THR A 215 -20.01 -36.90 5.80
CA THR A 215 -21.07 -36.30 6.65
C THR A 215 -22.48 -36.36 6.04
N LYS A 216 -22.64 -36.85 4.80
CA LYS A 216 -23.92 -37.04 4.12
C LYS A 216 -24.38 -38.50 4.03
N LYS A 217 -23.73 -39.41 4.72
CA LYS A 217 -24.19 -40.79 4.96
C LYS A 217 -24.62 -40.91 6.44
#